data_08fcb74965c3a62a2dd35306ec025822
#
_entry.id   08fcb74965c3a62a2dd35306ec025822
#
_cell.length_a   1.000
_cell.length_b   1.000
_cell.length_c   1.000
_cell.angle_alpha   90.00
_cell.angle_beta   90.00
_cell.angle_gamma   90.00
#
_symmetry.space_group_name_H-M   'P 1'
#
loop_
_entity.id
_entity.type
_entity.pdbx_description
1 polymer ?
#
loop_
_entity_poly.entity_id
_entity_poly.type
_entity_poly.pdbx_seq_one_letter_code
_entity_poly.pdbx_strand_id
1 'polypeptide(L)'
;KVAEGDFDAAYEIITSTNSLPAVCGRVCPQEKQCESKCVRGIKGESVGIGRLERFVADYHMNKEVKDEIKVPESNGHRIAIVGSGPASLTCAGDLRKMGYDVTIFEAFHKSGGVLVYGIPQFRLPKEIVAAEIDNLKAMGVKIINNAIIGKSETVDELFEDGFEAVFIGSGAGLPQFLHIPGENLLGVYSANELLTRVNLMKAYRDDYDTPIKHFHNVCVVGAGNVAMDAARVSKRLGAEHVYIAYRRGKDELPARKEEVEHAEAEGIEFRLLNNPVAIHAGEDGHVTGIELQKQELGEPDEKGRRK
;
A
#
# COMPACT_ATOMS: atom_id res chain seq x y z
N LYS A 1 9.93 -10.17 -25.40
CA LYS A 1 9.51 -8.94 -26.08
C LYS A 1 10.39 -7.76 -25.70
N VAL A 2 10.66 -7.53 -24.40
CA VAL A 2 11.56 -6.42 -23.99
C VAL A 2 12.94 -6.51 -24.64
N ALA A 3 13.55 -7.71 -24.70
CA ALA A 3 14.84 -7.94 -25.35
C ALA A 3 14.81 -7.74 -26.88
N GLU A 4 13.64 -7.83 -27.49
CA GLU A 4 13.41 -7.59 -28.92
C GLU A 4 13.14 -6.11 -29.22
N GLY A 5 12.97 -5.27 -28.19
CA GLY A 5 12.58 -3.87 -28.35
C GLY A 5 11.08 -3.66 -28.62
N ASP A 6 10.28 -4.71 -28.57
CA ASP A 6 8.84 -4.70 -28.79
C ASP A 6 8.10 -4.47 -27.47
N PHE A 7 8.12 -3.21 -27.00
CA PHE A 7 7.58 -2.85 -25.69
C PHE A 7 6.05 -2.86 -25.64
N ASP A 8 5.40 -2.67 -26.79
CA ASP A 8 3.94 -2.71 -26.87
C ASP A 8 3.42 -4.14 -26.71
N ALA A 9 3.99 -5.10 -27.44
CA ALA A 9 3.66 -6.50 -27.23
C ALA A 9 4.05 -6.98 -25.82
N ALA A 10 5.11 -6.42 -25.21
CA ALA A 10 5.45 -6.70 -23.83
C ALA A 10 4.36 -6.19 -22.86
N TYR A 11 3.81 -5.00 -23.10
CA TYR A 11 2.71 -4.44 -22.31
C TYR A 11 1.43 -5.27 -22.43
N GLU A 12 1.07 -5.70 -23.64
CA GLU A 12 -0.09 -6.58 -23.87
C GLU A 12 0.02 -7.90 -23.08
N ILE A 13 1.23 -8.50 -23.09
CA ILE A 13 1.49 -9.73 -22.33
C ILE A 13 1.32 -9.50 -20.83
N ILE A 14 1.88 -8.43 -20.29
CA ILE A 14 1.77 -8.09 -18.86
C ILE A 14 0.30 -7.85 -18.49
N THR A 15 -0.41 -7.04 -19.26
CA THR A 15 -1.78 -6.63 -18.96
C THR A 15 -2.82 -7.74 -19.21
N SER A 16 -2.43 -8.83 -19.88
CA SER A 16 -3.28 -10.02 -19.97
C SER A 16 -3.54 -10.70 -18.61
N THR A 17 -2.65 -10.50 -17.64
CA THR A 17 -2.74 -11.12 -16.29
C THR A 17 -2.58 -10.14 -15.13
N ASN A 18 -2.18 -8.89 -15.38
CA ASN A 18 -2.03 -7.85 -14.37
C ASN A 18 -2.71 -6.55 -14.81
N SER A 19 -3.74 -6.16 -14.08
CA SER A 19 -4.50 -4.93 -14.36
C SER A 19 -3.84 -3.65 -13.81
N LEU A 20 -2.75 -3.76 -13.02
CA LEU A 20 -2.08 -2.62 -12.38
C LEU A 20 -0.55 -2.70 -12.52
N PRO A 21 0.00 -2.81 -13.73
CA PRO A 21 1.43 -3.09 -13.93
C PRO A 21 2.34 -1.97 -13.42
N ALA A 22 1.95 -0.70 -13.55
CA ALA A 22 2.75 0.42 -13.09
C ALA A 22 2.82 0.48 -11.54
N VAL A 23 1.78 0.04 -10.85
CA VAL A 23 1.74 -0.11 -9.39
C VAL A 23 2.58 -1.31 -8.96
N CYS A 24 2.33 -2.48 -9.55
CA CYS A 24 3.03 -3.73 -9.19
C CYS A 24 4.54 -3.61 -9.40
N GLY A 25 4.98 -3.03 -10.50
CA GLY A 25 6.39 -2.81 -10.80
C GLY A 25 7.12 -1.92 -9.78
N ARG A 26 6.36 -1.14 -8.95
CA ARG A 26 6.92 -0.24 -7.93
C ARG A 26 6.86 -0.80 -6.52
N VAL A 27 5.74 -1.43 -6.13
CA VAL A 27 5.47 -1.71 -4.72
C VAL A 27 5.30 -3.18 -4.37
N CYS A 28 5.14 -4.06 -5.36
CA CYS A 28 5.06 -5.49 -5.14
C CYS A 28 6.42 -6.02 -4.62
N PRO A 29 6.45 -6.90 -3.61
CA PRO A 29 7.69 -7.48 -3.11
C PRO A 29 8.19 -8.63 -4.02
N GLN A 30 8.58 -8.30 -5.25
CA GLN A 30 8.95 -9.25 -6.29
C GLN A 30 10.06 -10.20 -5.84
N GLU A 31 11.03 -9.70 -5.06
CA GLU A 31 12.16 -10.46 -4.51
C GLU A 31 11.72 -11.62 -3.58
N LYS A 32 10.52 -11.53 -3.01
CA LYS A 32 9.91 -12.57 -2.16
C LYS A 32 8.84 -13.40 -2.90
N GLN A 33 8.46 -13.00 -4.10
CA GLN A 33 7.39 -13.62 -4.89
C GLN A 33 7.92 -14.19 -6.22
N CYS A 34 7.67 -13.52 -7.34
CA CYS A 34 8.02 -14.05 -8.67
C CYS A 34 9.52 -14.19 -8.88
N GLU A 35 10.34 -13.24 -8.44
CA GLU A 35 11.79 -13.29 -8.61
C GLU A 35 12.44 -14.38 -7.76
N SER A 36 11.89 -14.66 -6.55
CA SER A 36 12.36 -15.76 -5.70
C SER A 36 12.16 -17.15 -6.31
N LYS A 37 11.27 -17.28 -7.30
CA LYS A 37 10.96 -18.52 -8.00
C LYS A 37 11.56 -18.56 -9.41
N CYS A 38 12.32 -17.53 -9.80
CA CYS A 38 12.94 -17.48 -11.10
C CYS A 38 14.01 -18.56 -11.26
N VAL A 39 13.89 -19.40 -12.27
CA VAL A 39 14.84 -20.51 -12.53
C VAL A 39 16.26 -20.03 -12.81
N ARG A 40 16.45 -18.81 -13.31
CA ARG A 40 17.78 -18.23 -13.45
C ARG A 40 18.47 -18.01 -12.09
N GLY A 41 17.71 -17.71 -11.04
CA GLY A 41 18.20 -17.51 -9.68
C GLY A 41 18.85 -18.77 -9.07
N ILE A 42 18.68 -19.94 -9.69
CA ILE A 42 19.33 -21.19 -9.25
C ILE A 42 20.85 -21.17 -9.53
N LYS A 43 21.27 -20.54 -10.63
CA LYS A 43 22.67 -20.53 -11.08
C LYS A 43 23.25 -19.12 -11.30
N GLY A 44 22.55 -18.09 -10.86
CA GLY A 44 22.97 -16.71 -11.05
C GLY A 44 21.90 -15.74 -10.51
N GLU A 45 21.82 -14.54 -11.07
CA GLU A 45 20.81 -13.57 -10.69
C GLU A 45 19.46 -13.89 -11.33
N SER A 46 18.39 -13.71 -10.57
CA SER A 46 17.03 -13.76 -11.07
C SER A 46 16.80 -12.68 -12.14
N VAL A 47 15.85 -12.91 -13.03
CA VAL A 47 15.37 -11.84 -13.91
C VAL A 47 14.71 -10.77 -13.04
N GLY A 48 15.07 -9.50 -13.27
CA GLY A 48 14.46 -8.34 -12.58
C GLY A 48 13.05 -8.09 -13.08
N ILE A 49 12.12 -8.99 -12.73
CA ILE A 49 10.75 -9.02 -13.26
C ILE A 49 10.03 -7.71 -12.94
N GLY A 50 10.07 -7.27 -11.69
CA GLY A 50 9.41 -6.04 -11.29
C GLY A 50 9.99 -4.79 -11.95
N ARG A 51 11.29 -4.75 -12.19
CA ARG A 51 11.94 -3.62 -12.89
C ARG A 51 11.56 -3.58 -14.37
N LEU A 52 11.48 -4.73 -15.02
CA LEU A 52 11.01 -4.83 -16.41
C LEU A 52 9.52 -4.48 -16.53
N GLU A 53 8.71 -4.96 -15.62
CA GLU A 53 7.29 -4.61 -15.53
C GLU A 53 7.09 -3.10 -15.38
N ARG A 54 7.82 -2.47 -14.45
CA ARG A 54 7.82 -1.02 -14.27
C ARG A 54 8.24 -0.29 -15.53
N PHE A 55 9.34 -0.71 -16.16
CA PHE A 55 9.85 -0.09 -17.38
C PHE A 55 8.81 -0.11 -18.50
N VAL A 56 8.20 -1.27 -18.74
CA VAL A 56 7.19 -1.44 -19.81
C VAL A 56 5.94 -0.62 -19.52
N ALA A 57 5.47 -0.62 -18.26
CA ALA A 57 4.31 0.17 -17.85
C ALA A 57 4.58 1.68 -17.99
N ASP A 58 5.74 2.16 -17.55
CA ASP A 58 6.14 3.58 -17.68
C ASP A 58 6.28 3.99 -19.14
N TYR A 59 6.86 3.13 -19.99
CA TYR A 59 6.95 3.36 -21.42
C TYR A 59 5.56 3.57 -22.04
N HIS A 60 4.62 2.66 -21.74
CA HIS A 60 3.24 2.74 -22.24
C HIS A 60 2.51 3.98 -21.74
N MET A 61 2.65 4.34 -20.46
CA MET A 61 2.01 5.52 -19.87
C MET A 61 2.50 6.83 -20.45
N ASN A 62 3.76 6.89 -20.90
CA ASN A 62 4.39 8.09 -21.47
C ASN A 62 4.25 8.21 -22.99
N LYS A 63 3.52 7.33 -23.65
CA LYS A 63 3.22 7.47 -25.08
C LYS A 63 2.41 8.74 -25.33
N GLU A 64 2.78 9.47 -26.39
CA GLU A 64 2.05 10.66 -26.87
C GLU A 64 0.64 10.29 -27.38
N VAL A 65 0.55 9.16 -28.07
CA VAL A 65 -0.72 8.61 -28.57
C VAL A 65 -1.07 7.38 -27.74
N LYS A 66 -2.17 7.47 -27.03
CA LYS A 66 -2.69 6.33 -26.27
C LYS A 66 -3.42 5.37 -27.19
N ASP A 67 -3.15 4.09 -27.00
CA ASP A 67 -3.85 3.04 -27.73
C ASP A 67 -5.34 3.02 -27.37
N GLU A 68 -6.19 2.70 -28.34
CA GLU A 68 -7.62 2.55 -28.10
C GLU A 68 -7.87 1.34 -27.17
N ILE A 69 -8.54 1.60 -26.07
CA ILE A 69 -8.89 0.54 -25.12
C ILE A 69 -10.05 -0.28 -25.71
N LYS A 70 -9.73 -1.46 -26.21
CA LYS A 70 -10.74 -2.41 -26.69
C LYS A 70 -11.43 -3.07 -25.51
N VAL A 71 -12.70 -2.78 -25.33
CA VAL A 71 -13.53 -3.35 -24.28
C VAL A 71 -14.68 -4.15 -24.93
N PRO A 72 -14.98 -5.37 -24.45
CA PRO A 72 -16.11 -6.13 -24.97
C PRO A 72 -17.42 -5.42 -24.65
N GLU A 73 -18.45 -5.67 -25.46
CA GLU A 73 -19.81 -5.23 -25.18
C GLU A 73 -20.28 -5.78 -23.82
N SER A 74 -21.23 -5.07 -23.21
CA SER A 74 -21.84 -5.53 -21.96
C SER A 74 -22.58 -6.86 -22.17
N ASN A 75 -22.35 -7.81 -21.26
CA ASN A 75 -23.10 -9.07 -21.21
C ASN A 75 -24.43 -8.94 -20.44
N GLY A 76 -24.75 -7.73 -19.94
CA GLY A 76 -25.98 -7.41 -19.20
C GLY A 76 -25.93 -7.74 -17.72
N HIS A 77 -24.85 -8.35 -17.20
CA HIS A 77 -24.71 -8.70 -15.80
C HIS A 77 -23.97 -7.62 -15.00
N ARG A 78 -24.54 -7.21 -13.86
CA ARG A 78 -24.04 -6.12 -13.01
C ARG A 78 -23.36 -6.63 -11.76
N ILE A 79 -22.13 -6.17 -11.52
CA ILE A 79 -21.32 -6.56 -10.37
C ILE A 79 -20.98 -5.33 -9.53
N ALA A 80 -21.23 -5.41 -8.22
CA ALA A 80 -20.81 -4.41 -7.25
C ALA A 80 -19.45 -4.80 -6.63
N ILE A 81 -18.59 -3.82 -6.41
CA ILE A 81 -17.31 -4.01 -5.73
C ILE A 81 -17.22 -3.01 -4.57
N VAL A 82 -17.01 -3.49 -3.37
CA VAL A 82 -16.91 -2.67 -2.15
C VAL A 82 -15.44 -2.40 -1.84
N GLY A 83 -15.06 -1.12 -1.85
CA GLY A 83 -13.69 -0.64 -1.74
C GLY A 83 -12.99 -0.51 -3.09
N SER A 84 -11.98 0.35 -3.17
CA SER A 84 -11.22 0.64 -4.40
C SER A 84 -9.72 0.37 -4.25
N GLY A 85 -9.34 -0.51 -3.32
CA GLY A 85 -7.96 -0.95 -3.16
C GLY A 85 -7.47 -1.81 -4.34
N PRO A 86 -6.19 -2.25 -4.32
CA PRO A 86 -5.59 -2.98 -5.45
C PRO A 86 -6.35 -4.26 -5.82
N ALA A 87 -6.89 -5.00 -4.85
CA ALA A 87 -7.68 -6.19 -5.11
C ALA A 87 -8.97 -5.86 -5.89
N SER A 88 -9.66 -4.80 -5.47
CA SER A 88 -10.89 -4.31 -6.11
C SER A 88 -10.65 -3.78 -7.52
N LEU A 89 -9.59 -2.99 -7.71
CA LEU A 89 -9.23 -2.46 -9.02
C LEU A 89 -8.87 -3.58 -10.00
N THR A 90 -8.12 -4.60 -9.55
CA THR A 90 -7.80 -5.78 -10.36
C THR A 90 -9.06 -6.56 -10.72
N CYS A 91 -9.91 -6.85 -9.73
CA CYS A 91 -11.19 -7.54 -9.95
C CYS A 91 -12.07 -6.78 -10.97
N ALA A 92 -12.16 -5.46 -10.83
CA ALA A 92 -12.93 -4.62 -11.74
C ALA A 92 -12.41 -4.69 -13.18
N GLY A 93 -11.09 -4.60 -13.36
CA GLY A 93 -10.45 -4.69 -14.67
C GLY A 93 -10.70 -6.04 -15.34
N ASP A 94 -10.53 -7.12 -14.59
CA ASP A 94 -10.70 -8.48 -15.12
C ASP A 94 -12.17 -8.77 -15.46
N LEU A 95 -13.11 -8.39 -14.60
CA LEU A 95 -14.54 -8.52 -14.87
C LEU A 95 -14.97 -7.70 -16.08
N ARG A 96 -14.44 -6.47 -16.23
CA ARG A 96 -14.80 -5.63 -17.38
C ARG A 96 -14.26 -6.20 -18.70
N LYS A 97 -13.07 -6.82 -18.70
CA LYS A 97 -12.53 -7.57 -19.85
C LYS A 97 -13.41 -8.77 -20.22
N MET A 98 -14.20 -9.30 -19.29
CA MET A 98 -15.17 -10.38 -19.52
C MET A 98 -16.57 -9.88 -19.93
N GLY A 99 -16.77 -8.56 -20.04
CA GLY A 99 -18.01 -7.93 -20.45
C GLY A 99 -19.00 -7.58 -19.34
N TYR A 100 -18.65 -7.78 -18.08
CA TYR A 100 -19.51 -7.40 -16.95
C TYR A 100 -19.61 -5.89 -16.77
N ASP A 101 -20.77 -5.41 -16.33
CA ASP A 101 -20.98 -4.02 -15.91
C ASP A 101 -20.56 -3.87 -14.44
N VAL A 102 -19.45 -3.19 -14.22
CA VAL A 102 -18.82 -3.12 -12.89
C VAL A 102 -19.01 -1.73 -12.28
N THR A 103 -19.44 -1.70 -11.01
CA THR A 103 -19.49 -0.49 -10.19
C THR A 103 -18.70 -0.69 -8.90
N ILE A 104 -17.73 0.19 -8.66
CA ILE A 104 -16.95 0.23 -7.42
C ILE A 104 -17.55 1.27 -6.48
N PHE A 105 -17.79 0.90 -5.22
CA PHE A 105 -18.22 1.77 -4.13
C PHE A 105 -17.05 1.99 -3.18
N GLU A 106 -16.60 3.24 -3.06
CA GLU A 106 -15.44 3.62 -2.25
C GLU A 106 -15.86 4.54 -1.10
N ALA A 107 -15.45 4.20 0.10
CA ALA A 107 -15.78 4.97 1.30
C ALA A 107 -15.12 6.35 1.34
N PHE A 108 -13.92 6.48 0.80
CA PHE A 108 -13.19 7.74 0.78
C PHE A 108 -13.58 8.63 -0.42
N HIS A 109 -13.19 9.89 -0.33
CA HIS A 109 -13.39 10.88 -1.40
C HIS A 109 -12.45 10.66 -2.60
N LYS A 110 -11.46 9.78 -2.48
CA LYS A 110 -10.54 9.37 -3.55
C LYS A 110 -10.41 7.86 -3.60
N SER A 111 -10.49 7.33 -4.81
CA SER A 111 -10.30 5.91 -5.08
C SER A 111 -8.81 5.53 -5.07
N GLY A 112 -8.54 4.25 -4.82
CA GLY A 112 -7.20 3.66 -4.81
C GLY A 112 -6.85 2.97 -3.50
N GLY A 113 -7.66 3.12 -2.46
CA GLY A 113 -7.42 2.49 -1.16
C GLY A 113 -6.01 2.79 -0.62
N VAL A 114 -5.33 1.75 -0.14
CA VAL A 114 -3.98 1.85 0.43
C VAL A 114 -2.95 2.45 -0.55
N LEU A 115 -3.16 2.34 -1.85
CA LEU A 115 -2.27 2.94 -2.87
C LEU A 115 -2.28 4.47 -2.79
N VAL A 116 -3.36 5.05 -2.29
CA VAL A 116 -3.54 6.50 -2.16
C VAL A 116 -3.33 6.97 -0.73
N TYR A 117 -3.97 6.34 0.26
CA TYR A 117 -3.88 6.79 1.65
C TYR A 117 -2.65 6.27 2.40
N GLY A 118 -2.16 5.06 2.07
CA GLY A 118 -1.14 4.37 2.85
C GLY A 118 0.27 4.53 2.30
N ILE A 119 0.48 4.28 1.00
CA ILE A 119 1.81 4.31 0.39
C ILE A 119 2.23 5.75 0.11
N PRO A 120 3.41 6.22 0.57
CA PRO A 120 3.86 7.58 0.34
C PRO A 120 4.14 7.91 -1.13
N GLN A 121 4.03 9.21 -1.48
CA GLN A 121 4.28 9.75 -2.81
C GLN A 121 5.66 9.35 -3.36
N PHE A 122 6.70 9.31 -2.52
CA PHE A 122 8.06 8.98 -2.93
C PHE A 122 8.27 7.50 -3.29
N ARG A 123 7.35 6.60 -2.89
CA ARG A 123 7.34 5.19 -3.30
C ARG A 123 6.38 4.93 -4.46
N LEU A 124 5.21 5.52 -4.39
CA LEU A 124 4.16 5.37 -5.39
C LEU A 124 3.54 6.74 -5.70
N PRO A 125 3.99 7.41 -6.75
CA PRO A 125 3.43 8.67 -7.21
C PRO A 125 1.93 8.55 -7.44
N LYS A 126 1.14 9.53 -6.95
CA LYS A 126 -0.34 9.44 -6.99
C LYS A 126 -0.90 9.61 -8.39
N GLU A 127 -0.17 10.29 -9.25
CA GLU A 127 -0.47 10.41 -10.68
C GLU A 127 -0.42 9.05 -11.40
N ILE A 128 0.46 8.14 -10.97
CA ILE A 128 0.51 6.76 -11.50
C ILE A 128 -0.77 6.00 -11.13
N VAL A 129 -1.17 6.09 -9.85
CA VAL A 129 -2.41 5.45 -9.39
C VAL A 129 -3.64 6.03 -10.08
N ALA A 130 -3.66 7.36 -10.25
CA ALA A 130 -4.75 8.02 -10.96
C ALA A 130 -4.85 7.55 -12.42
N ALA A 131 -3.72 7.43 -13.12
CA ALA A 131 -3.71 6.96 -14.50
C ALA A 131 -4.23 5.52 -14.64
N GLU A 132 -3.86 4.60 -13.73
CA GLU A 132 -4.38 3.23 -13.72
C GLU A 132 -5.90 3.20 -13.46
N ILE A 133 -6.39 4.04 -12.54
CA ILE A 133 -7.83 4.17 -12.26
C ILE A 133 -8.56 4.78 -13.48
N ASP A 134 -7.99 5.77 -14.13
CA ASP A 134 -8.60 6.40 -15.31
C ASP A 134 -8.64 5.44 -16.51
N ASN A 135 -7.68 4.52 -16.63
CA ASN A 135 -7.74 3.43 -17.59
C ASN A 135 -8.97 2.52 -17.33
N LEU A 136 -9.20 2.15 -16.05
CA LEU A 136 -10.39 1.36 -15.68
C LEU A 136 -11.70 2.09 -15.98
N LYS A 137 -11.77 3.41 -15.70
CA LYS A 137 -12.94 4.22 -16.07
C LYS A 137 -13.14 4.28 -17.59
N ALA A 138 -12.05 4.41 -18.36
CA ALA A 138 -12.11 4.38 -19.82
C ALA A 138 -12.61 3.03 -20.37
N MET A 139 -12.36 1.94 -19.64
CA MET A 139 -12.96 0.64 -19.91
C MET A 139 -14.46 0.57 -19.57
N GLY A 140 -15.04 1.58 -18.94
CA GLY A 140 -16.45 1.63 -18.54
C GLY A 140 -16.73 1.21 -17.09
N VAL A 141 -15.70 1.02 -16.25
CA VAL A 141 -15.90 0.80 -14.80
C VAL A 141 -16.45 2.07 -14.17
N LYS A 142 -17.57 1.97 -13.48
CA LYS A 142 -18.14 3.07 -12.69
C LYS A 142 -17.52 3.09 -11.30
N ILE A 143 -17.20 4.28 -10.78
CA ILE A 143 -16.66 4.44 -9.43
C ILE A 143 -17.47 5.51 -8.69
N ILE A 144 -18.04 5.14 -7.55
CA ILE A 144 -18.82 5.99 -6.67
C ILE A 144 -18.02 6.18 -5.38
N ASN A 145 -17.52 7.40 -5.19
CA ASN A 145 -16.80 7.78 -3.97
C ASN A 145 -17.77 8.26 -2.89
N ASN A 146 -17.32 8.29 -1.63
CA ASN A 146 -18.10 8.65 -0.44
C ASN A 146 -19.30 7.72 -0.20
N ALA A 147 -19.20 6.47 -0.65
CA ALA A 147 -20.20 5.42 -0.45
C ALA A 147 -19.69 4.39 0.57
N ILE A 148 -20.26 4.40 1.76
CA ILE A 148 -19.84 3.51 2.86
C ILE A 148 -20.84 2.35 2.95
N ILE A 149 -20.53 1.27 2.21
CA ILE A 149 -21.39 0.08 2.23
C ILE A 149 -21.41 -0.54 3.63
N GLY A 150 -22.61 -0.84 4.10
CA GLY A 150 -22.90 -1.23 5.48
C GLY A 150 -23.29 -0.05 6.38
N LYS A 151 -23.28 1.21 5.85
CA LYS A 151 -23.72 2.42 6.56
C LYS A 151 -24.68 3.28 5.72
N SER A 152 -24.23 3.74 4.57
CA SER A 152 -25.06 4.52 3.65
C SER A 152 -25.98 3.63 2.80
N GLU A 153 -25.58 2.42 2.54
CA GLU A 153 -26.25 1.41 1.76
C GLU A 153 -25.75 0.04 2.23
N THR A 154 -26.63 -0.94 2.33
CA THR A 154 -26.30 -2.31 2.74
C THR A 154 -25.99 -3.20 1.54
N VAL A 155 -25.43 -4.38 1.78
CA VAL A 155 -25.19 -5.38 0.73
C VAL A 155 -26.53 -5.89 0.15
N ASP A 156 -27.56 -6.03 0.98
CA ASP A 156 -28.87 -6.48 0.52
C ASP A 156 -29.52 -5.45 -0.41
N GLU A 157 -29.42 -4.15 -0.09
CA GLU A 157 -29.88 -3.08 -0.96
C GLU A 157 -29.13 -3.05 -2.30
N LEU A 158 -27.84 -3.39 -2.35
CA LEU A 158 -27.13 -3.54 -3.63
C LEU A 158 -27.75 -4.66 -4.50
N PHE A 159 -28.19 -5.76 -3.91
CA PHE A 159 -28.91 -6.81 -4.64
C PHE A 159 -30.30 -6.34 -5.09
N GLU A 160 -31.01 -5.58 -4.25
CA GLU A 160 -32.31 -4.97 -4.62
C GLU A 160 -32.15 -3.96 -5.78
N ASP A 161 -31.04 -3.24 -5.85
CA ASP A 161 -30.66 -2.35 -6.94
C ASP A 161 -30.27 -3.09 -8.23
N GLY A 162 -30.28 -4.42 -8.21
CA GLY A 162 -30.06 -5.28 -9.38
C GLY A 162 -28.61 -5.62 -9.64
N PHE A 163 -27.71 -5.53 -8.66
CA PHE A 163 -26.43 -6.19 -8.73
C PHE A 163 -26.59 -7.69 -8.48
N GLU A 164 -25.93 -8.51 -9.27
CA GLU A 164 -26.07 -9.97 -9.21
C GLU A 164 -25.00 -10.63 -8.35
N ALA A 165 -23.88 -9.93 -8.12
CA ALA A 165 -22.83 -10.34 -7.20
C ALA A 165 -22.14 -9.13 -6.55
N VAL A 166 -21.58 -9.34 -5.38
CA VAL A 166 -20.84 -8.34 -4.62
C VAL A 166 -19.46 -8.87 -4.26
N PHE A 167 -18.40 -8.18 -4.72
CA PHE A 167 -17.04 -8.45 -4.28
C PHE A 167 -16.67 -7.52 -3.12
N ILE A 168 -16.24 -8.08 -2.00
CA ILE A 168 -15.85 -7.31 -0.81
C ILE A 168 -14.33 -7.18 -0.75
N GLY A 169 -13.83 -6.01 -1.15
CA GLY A 169 -12.42 -5.63 -1.15
C GLY A 169 -12.10 -4.48 -0.20
N SER A 170 -12.73 -4.45 0.98
CA SER A 170 -12.64 -3.36 1.98
C SER A 170 -11.26 -3.18 2.61
N GLY A 171 -10.33 -4.12 2.38
CA GLY A 171 -8.97 -4.07 2.90
C GLY A 171 -8.87 -4.35 4.40
N ALA A 172 -7.68 -4.11 4.96
CA ALA A 172 -7.34 -4.33 6.37
C ALA A 172 -6.80 -3.02 6.99
N GLY A 173 -7.54 -1.93 6.81
CA GLY A 173 -7.15 -0.58 7.25
C GLY A 173 -7.27 -0.33 8.76
N LEU A 174 -7.91 -1.23 9.51
CA LEU A 174 -8.04 -1.07 10.97
C LEU A 174 -6.68 -1.31 11.64
N PRO A 175 -6.22 -0.37 12.50
CA PRO A 175 -4.97 -0.53 13.21
C PRO A 175 -5.05 -1.65 14.23
N GLN A 176 -3.93 -2.35 14.42
CA GLN A 176 -3.74 -3.28 15.52
C GLN A 176 -2.94 -2.58 16.61
N PHE A 177 -3.53 -2.51 17.80
CA PHE A 177 -2.86 -1.97 18.99
C PHE A 177 -2.02 -3.04 19.69
N LEU A 178 -1.04 -2.60 20.45
CA LEU A 178 -0.14 -3.48 21.20
C LEU A 178 -0.75 -3.97 22.52
N HIS A 179 -1.81 -3.29 22.99
CA HIS A 179 -2.47 -3.50 24.28
C HIS A 179 -1.52 -3.28 25.47
N ILE A 180 -0.69 -2.24 25.37
CA ILE A 180 0.23 -1.81 26.42
C ILE A 180 -0.27 -0.51 27.07
N PRO A 181 0.12 -0.23 28.33
CA PRO A 181 -0.21 1.04 28.99
C PRO A 181 0.28 2.24 28.18
N GLY A 182 -0.58 3.26 28.06
CA GLY A 182 -0.24 4.52 27.42
C GLY A 182 -0.52 4.62 25.93
N GLU A 183 -1.09 3.61 25.26
CA GLU A 183 -1.41 3.68 23.82
C GLU A 183 -2.46 4.74 23.46
N ASN A 184 -3.22 5.25 24.42
CA ASN A 184 -4.23 6.29 24.25
C ASN A 184 -3.72 7.71 24.59
N LEU A 185 -2.44 7.86 24.86
CA LEU A 185 -1.84 9.16 25.18
C LEU A 185 -1.80 10.09 23.97
N LEU A 186 -1.80 11.40 24.23
CA LEU A 186 -1.62 12.40 23.19
C LEU A 186 -0.23 12.27 22.55
N GLY A 187 -0.19 12.21 21.22
CA GLY A 187 1.05 12.00 20.45
C GLY A 187 1.31 10.54 20.09
N VAL A 188 0.44 9.61 20.49
CA VAL A 188 0.44 8.24 19.99
C VAL A 188 -0.50 8.14 18.79
N TYR A 189 -0.01 7.63 17.69
CA TYR A 189 -0.75 7.49 16.42
C TYR A 189 -0.62 6.07 15.89
N SER A 190 -1.67 5.58 15.26
CA SER A 190 -1.47 4.44 14.36
C SER A 190 -0.72 4.89 13.09
N ALA A 191 0.10 4.01 12.52
CA ALA A 191 0.78 4.32 11.26
C ALA A 191 -0.23 4.67 10.14
N ASN A 192 -1.38 3.99 10.10
CA ASN A 192 -2.43 4.28 9.12
C ASN A 192 -3.00 5.70 9.29
N GLU A 193 -3.18 6.17 10.52
CA GLU A 193 -3.65 7.53 10.78
C GLU A 193 -2.63 8.57 10.27
N LEU A 194 -1.36 8.44 10.66
CA LEU A 194 -0.30 9.34 10.19
C LEU A 194 -0.22 9.36 8.66
N LEU A 195 -0.14 8.18 8.05
CA LEU A 195 -0.02 8.05 6.60
C LEU A 195 -1.24 8.58 5.86
N THR A 196 -2.45 8.37 6.38
CA THR A 196 -3.68 8.93 5.80
C THR A 196 -3.68 10.45 5.86
N ARG A 197 -3.32 11.05 7.00
CA ARG A 197 -3.20 12.51 7.13
C ARG A 197 -2.19 13.09 6.14
N VAL A 198 -1.06 12.43 5.94
CA VAL A 198 -0.01 12.90 5.04
C VAL A 198 -0.35 12.65 3.57
N ASN A 199 -0.68 11.42 3.22
CA ASN A 199 -0.82 11.03 1.81
C ASN A 199 -2.17 11.45 1.20
N LEU A 200 -3.28 11.19 1.89
CA LEU A 200 -4.63 11.48 1.41
C LEU A 200 -5.04 12.92 1.71
N MET A 201 -4.82 13.36 2.97
CA MET A 201 -5.27 14.65 3.46
C MET A 201 -4.20 15.74 3.34
N LYS A 202 -3.03 15.44 2.73
CA LYS A 202 -1.99 16.40 2.36
C LYS A 202 -1.43 17.25 3.51
N ALA A 203 -1.33 16.69 4.72
CA ALA A 203 -0.87 17.40 5.91
C ALA A 203 0.52 18.05 5.81
N TYR A 204 1.31 17.71 4.80
CA TYR A 204 2.62 18.33 4.51
C TYR A 204 2.53 19.62 3.69
N ARG A 205 1.33 20.07 3.31
CA ARG A 205 1.09 21.26 2.49
C ARG A 205 0.47 22.36 3.31
N ASP A 206 0.95 23.58 3.14
CA ASP A 206 0.46 24.76 3.87
C ASP A 206 -0.93 25.24 3.40
N ASP A 207 -1.35 24.81 2.20
CA ASP A 207 -2.67 25.12 1.64
C ASP A 207 -3.77 24.11 2.03
N TYR A 208 -3.48 23.21 2.99
CA TYR A 208 -4.42 22.24 3.55
C TYR A 208 -4.53 22.38 5.06
N ASP A 209 -5.75 22.43 5.59
CA ASP A 209 -6.03 22.57 7.03
C ASP A 209 -5.93 21.22 7.80
N THR A 210 -5.21 20.26 7.27
CA THR A 210 -5.06 18.95 7.93
C THR A 210 -4.11 19.07 9.12
N PRO A 211 -4.58 18.87 10.36
CA PRO A 211 -3.75 19.02 11.52
C PRO A 211 -2.68 17.92 11.57
N ILE A 212 -1.43 18.33 11.69
CA ILE A 212 -0.30 17.45 11.96
C ILE A 212 0.60 18.13 12.98
N LYS A 213 1.07 17.37 13.96
CA LYS A 213 2.01 17.86 14.94
C LYS A 213 3.44 17.72 14.41
N HIS A 214 4.26 18.72 14.60
CA HIS A 214 5.70 18.59 14.39
C HIS A 214 6.33 17.84 15.56
N PHE A 215 7.11 16.82 15.25
CA PHE A 215 7.77 15.97 16.24
C PHE A 215 9.28 16.15 16.15
N HIS A 216 9.95 16.25 17.29
CA HIS A 216 11.42 16.17 17.35
C HIS A 216 11.89 14.71 17.35
N ASN A 217 11.28 13.89 18.21
CA ASN A 217 11.61 12.49 18.35
C ASN A 217 10.39 11.63 17.98
N VAL A 218 10.59 10.62 17.13
CA VAL A 218 9.55 9.69 16.74
C VAL A 218 10.05 8.26 16.93
N CYS A 219 9.26 7.44 17.61
CA CYS A 219 9.49 6.00 17.68
C CYS A 219 8.38 5.28 16.91
N VAL A 220 8.76 4.55 15.87
CA VAL A 220 7.85 3.70 15.10
C VAL A 220 8.00 2.26 15.58
N VAL A 221 6.89 1.65 16.00
CA VAL A 221 6.87 0.28 16.48
C VAL A 221 6.50 -0.67 15.36
N GLY A 222 7.38 -1.61 15.06
CA GLY A 222 7.25 -2.57 13.99
C GLY A 222 8.29 -2.38 12.88
N ALA A 223 8.42 -3.35 11.99
CA ALA A 223 9.44 -3.34 10.94
C ALA A 223 8.94 -3.83 9.57
N GLY A 224 7.63 -3.76 9.33
CA GLY A 224 7.03 -4.00 8.00
C GLY A 224 7.18 -2.79 7.08
N ASN A 225 6.75 -2.92 5.82
CA ASN A 225 6.77 -1.82 4.85
C ASN A 225 6.02 -0.57 5.35
N VAL A 226 4.90 -0.75 6.07
CA VAL A 226 4.14 0.37 6.66
C VAL A 226 4.96 1.12 7.73
N ALA A 227 5.76 0.40 8.52
CA ALA A 227 6.66 1.02 9.50
C ALA A 227 7.78 1.80 8.82
N MET A 228 8.36 1.27 7.74
CA MET A 228 9.34 2.01 6.92
C MET A 228 8.72 3.29 6.36
N ASP A 229 7.51 3.20 5.82
CA ASP A 229 6.77 4.35 5.28
C ASP A 229 6.51 5.41 6.36
N ALA A 230 6.00 4.99 7.53
CA ALA A 230 5.73 5.91 8.64
C ALA A 230 7.00 6.59 9.17
N ALA A 231 8.10 5.84 9.29
CA ALA A 231 9.38 6.37 9.73
C ALA A 231 9.96 7.39 8.73
N ARG A 232 9.99 7.04 7.46
CA ARG A 232 10.49 7.94 6.39
C ARG A 232 9.62 9.18 6.23
N VAL A 233 8.29 9.04 6.32
CA VAL A 233 7.37 10.19 6.34
C VAL A 233 7.64 11.09 7.53
N SER A 234 7.79 10.54 8.73
CA SER A 234 8.11 11.32 9.93
C SER A 234 9.43 12.07 9.79
N LYS A 235 10.46 11.43 9.24
CA LYS A 235 11.76 12.08 8.97
C LYS A 235 11.62 13.23 7.99
N ARG A 236 10.87 13.05 6.92
CA ARG A 236 10.63 14.08 5.89
C ARG A 236 9.73 15.22 6.35
N LEU A 237 8.91 14.99 7.38
CA LEU A 237 8.14 16.04 8.06
C LEU A 237 8.96 16.84 9.07
N GLY A 238 10.28 16.58 9.17
CA GLY A 238 11.20 17.37 9.98
C GLY A 238 11.54 16.78 11.34
N ALA A 239 11.19 15.53 11.63
CA ALA A 239 11.64 14.89 12.88
C ALA A 239 13.18 14.78 12.91
N GLU A 240 13.79 15.25 13.99
CA GLU A 240 15.25 15.22 14.16
C GLU A 240 15.75 13.80 14.32
N HIS A 241 15.08 13.01 15.18
CA HIS A 241 15.39 11.64 15.47
C HIS A 241 14.20 10.72 15.19
N VAL A 242 14.42 9.70 14.38
CA VAL A 242 13.42 8.68 14.08
C VAL A 242 13.99 7.31 14.38
N TYR A 243 13.28 6.55 15.21
CA TYR A 243 13.66 5.22 15.65
C TYR A 243 12.64 4.19 15.18
N ILE A 244 13.10 3.03 14.74
CA ILE A 244 12.26 1.85 14.53
C ILE A 244 12.54 0.88 15.67
N ALA A 245 11.56 0.63 16.54
CA ALA A 245 11.62 -0.39 17.58
C ALA A 245 11.02 -1.70 17.05
N TYR A 246 11.83 -2.77 17.05
CA TYR A 246 11.43 -4.07 16.56
C TYR A 246 11.91 -5.20 17.47
N ARG A 247 11.00 -6.11 17.81
CA ARG A 247 11.23 -7.19 18.78
C ARG A 247 12.19 -8.29 18.31
N ARG A 248 12.52 -8.36 17.01
CA ARG A 248 13.42 -9.37 16.43
C ARG A 248 14.69 -8.74 15.88
N GLY A 249 15.54 -9.59 15.28
CA GLY A 249 16.80 -9.20 14.66
C GLY A 249 16.67 -8.67 13.24
N LYS A 250 17.81 -8.39 12.63
CA LYS A 250 17.91 -7.81 11.28
C LYS A 250 17.43 -8.80 10.21
N ASP A 251 17.71 -10.08 10.39
CA ASP A 251 17.34 -11.11 9.41
C ASP A 251 15.84 -11.41 9.41
N GLU A 252 15.14 -11.05 10.49
CA GLU A 252 13.71 -11.23 10.65
C GLU A 252 12.88 -10.00 10.23
N LEU A 253 13.49 -8.99 9.62
CA LEU A 253 12.77 -7.81 9.13
C LEU A 253 11.78 -8.21 8.00
N PRO A 254 10.48 -7.97 8.19
CA PRO A 254 9.48 -8.35 7.19
C PRO A 254 9.41 -7.38 6.00
N ALA A 255 9.91 -6.16 6.13
CA ALA A 255 9.95 -5.18 5.06
C ALA A 255 10.81 -5.66 3.88
N ARG A 256 10.60 -5.06 2.72
CA ARG A 256 11.49 -5.22 1.56
C ARG A 256 12.89 -4.72 1.92
N LYS A 257 13.90 -5.44 1.45
CA LYS A 257 15.31 -5.08 1.72
C LYS A 257 15.62 -3.65 1.23
N GLU A 258 15.16 -3.31 0.04
CA GLU A 258 15.31 -1.97 -0.54
C GLU A 258 14.70 -0.87 0.35
N GLU A 259 13.54 -1.12 0.98
CA GLU A 259 12.90 -0.13 1.88
C GLU A 259 13.65 0.02 3.21
N VAL A 260 14.26 -1.05 3.70
CA VAL A 260 15.15 -0.98 4.87
C VAL A 260 16.40 -0.16 4.54
N GLU A 261 17.03 -0.43 3.40
CA GLU A 261 18.21 0.31 2.92
C GLU A 261 17.90 1.81 2.73
N HIS A 262 16.76 2.13 2.16
CA HIS A 262 16.31 3.53 2.03
C HIS A 262 16.09 4.20 3.39
N ALA A 263 15.49 3.49 4.36
CA ALA A 263 15.29 4.01 5.71
C ALA A 263 16.63 4.27 6.42
N GLU A 264 17.57 3.33 6.33
CA GLU A 264 18.94 3.50 6.85
C GLU A 264 19.65 4.71 6.19
N ALA A 265 19.53 4.86 4.87
CA ALA A 265 20.14 5.97 4.13
C ALA A 265 19.54 7.35 4.49
N GLU A 266 18.27 7.40 4.90
CA GLU A 266 17.62 8.61 5.41
C GLU A 266 17.93 8.90 6.90
N GLY A 267 18.79 8.10 7.53
CA GLY A 267 19.25 8.30 8.92
C GLY A 267 18.24 7.82 9.97
N ILE A 268 17.39 6.87 9.64
CA ILE A 268 16.48 6.23 10.59
C ILE A 268 17.25 5.18 11.39
N GLU A 269 17.16 5.22 12.71
CA GLU A 269 17.85 4.31 13.61
C GLU A 269 17.01 3.08 13.91
N PHE A 270 17.62 1.88 13.84
CA PHE A 270 16.95 0.63 14.15
C PHE A 270 17.30 0.16 15.57
N ARG A 271 16.31 0.11 16.43
CA ARG A 271 16.35 -0.46 17.78
C ARG A 271 15.80 -1.89 17.71
N LEU A 272 16.63 -2.81 17.18
CA LEU A 272 16.30 -4.22 17.05
C LEU A 272 16.39 -4.94 18.41
N LEU A 273 15.70 -6.08 18.54
CA LEU A 273 15.61 -6.85 19.77
C LEU A 273 15.05 -6.00 20.93
N ASN A 274 14.09 -5.15 20.63
CA ASN A 274 13.42 -4.28 21.59
C ASN A 274 11.91 -4.38 21.42
N ASN A 275 11.22 -4.81 22.49
CA ASN A 275 9.76 -4.92 22.52
C ASN A 275 9.17 -3.83 23.40
N PRO A 276 8.23 -3.00 22.90
CA PRO A 276 7.59 -2.00 23.74
C PRO A 276 6.70 -2.65 24.80
N VAL A 277 6.75 -2.11 26.02
CA VAL A 277 5.98 -2.61 27.17
C VAL A 277 5.13 -1.54 27.82
N ALA A 278 5.49 -0.26 27.71
CA ALA A 278 4.70 0.87 28.19
C ALA A 278 5.04 2.15 27.45
N ILE A 279 4.09 3.10 27.42
CA ILE A 279 4.28 4.45 26.93
C ILE A 279 4.01 5.41 28.10
N HIS A 280 4.91 6.37 28.32
CA HIS A 280 4.88 7.29 29.42
C HIS A 280 4.43 8.67 28.99
N ALA A 281 3.65 9.35 29.86
CA ALA A 281 3.16 10.70 29.67
C ALA A 281 3.84 11.71 30.57
N GLY A 282 3.88 12.95 30.13
CA GLY A 282 4.07 14.12 30.98
C GLY A 282 2.77 14.52 31.70
N GLU A 283 2.87 15.57 32.53
CA GLU A 283 1.72 16.12 33.27
C GLU A 283 0.59 16.63 32.35
N ASP A 284 0.94 17.00 31.12
CA ASP A 284 0.02 17.47 30.07
C ASP A 284 -0.66 16.34 29.28
N GLY A 285 -0.40 15.07 29.64
CA GLY A 285 -0.95 13.89 28.96
C GLY A 285 -0.31 13.55 27.62
N HIS A 286 0.75 14.28 27.20
CA HIS A 286 1.50 13.95 26.00
C HIS A 286 2.58 12.90 26.24
N VAL A 287 2.85 12.10 25.22
CA VAL A 287 3.92 11.11 25.26
C VAL A 287 5.28 11.78 25.47
N THR A 288 6.03 11.26 26.44
CA THR A 288 7.40 11.70 26.77
C THR A 288 8.43 10.61 26.53
N GLY A 289 8.01 9.36 26.50
CA GLY A 289 8.91 8.23 26.27
C GLY A 289 8.18 6.92 26.06
N ILE A 290 8.93 5.94 25.58
CA ILE A 290 8.50 4.56 25.42
C ILE A 290 9.48 3.65 26.16
N GLU A 291 8.95 2.73 26.94
CA GLU A 291 9.74 1.71 27.62
C GLU A 291 9.89 0.50 26.72
N LEU A 292 11.13 0.10 26.48
CA LEU A 292 11.50 -1.02 25.62
C LEU A 292 12.19 -2.09 26.43
N GLN A 293 11.64 -3.30 26.38
CA GLN A 293 12.27 -4.50 26.94
C GLN A 293 13.22 -5.10 25.92
N LYS A 294 14.50 -5.29 26.30
CA LYS A 294 15.46 -6.00 25.47
C LYS A 294 15.07 -7.46 25.32
N GLN A 295 15.22 -7.98 24.12
CA GLN A 295 14.87 -9.34 23.75
C GLN A 295 16.11 -10.11 23.28
N GLU A 296 16.03 -11.43 23.39
CA GLU A 296 16.95 -12.37 22.75
C GLU A 296 16.15 -13.29 21.84
N LEU A 297 16.72 -13.63 20.68
CA LEU A 297 16.05 -14.56 19.76
C LEU A 297 16.16 -15.98 20.30
N GLY A 298 15.01 -16.63 20.48
CA GLY A 298 14.93 -18.04 20.80
C GLY A 298 15.26 -18.94 19.60
N GLU A 299 15.18 -20.25 19.82
CA GLU A 299 15.33 -21.24 18.75
C GLU A 299 14.24 -21.07 17.68
N PRO A 300 14.54 -21.39 16.41
CA PRO A 300 13.56 -21.34 15.34
C PRO A 300 12.38 -22.28 15.60
N ASP A 301 11.16 -21.82 15.33
CA ASP A 301 9.98 -22.68 15.33
C ASP A 301 9.99 -23.64 14.11
N GLU A 302 9.00 -24.55 14.02
CA GLU A 302 8.85 -25.51 12.92
C GLU A 302 8.82 -24.86 11.52
N LYS A 303 8.53 -23.58 11.46
CA LYS A 303 8.51 -22.77 10.22
C LYS A 303 9.79 -21.96 10.03
N GLY A 304 10.82 -22.22 10.84
CA GLY A 304 12.11 -21.52 10.80
C GLY A 304 12.05 -20.08 11.33
N ARG A 305 11.00 -19.69 12.05
CA ARG A 305 10.85 -18.33 12.58
C ARG A 305 11.32 -18.29 14.02
N ARG A 306 12.26 -17.40 14.32
CA ARG A 306 12.72 -17.12 15.67
C ARG A 306 11.75 -16.17 16.37
N LYS A 307 11.44 -16.46 17.63
CA LYS A 307 10.56 -15.64 18.49
C LYS A 307 11.37 -14.98 19.58
#